data_99ba27b68571ba2aa4bad16538eb8b2c
#
_entry.id   99ba27b68571ba2aa4bad16538eb8b2c
#
_cell.length_a   1.000
_cell.length_b   1.000
_cell.length_c   1.000
_cell.angle_alpha   90.00
_cell.angle_beta   90.00
_cell.angle_gamma   90.00
#
_symmetry.space_group_name_H-M   'P 1'
#
loop_
_entity.id
_entity.type
_entity.pdbx_description
1 polymer ?
#
loop_
_entity_poly.entity_id
_entity_poly.type
_entity_poly.pdbx_seq_one_letter_code
_entity_poly.pdbx_strand_id
1 'polypeptide(L)'
;EEGYVRPGSVIVGADSHTVTHGAFNAFATGVGSTDAAIAMSTGKLWFMVPESVKITVEGKFRDMVMSKDLVLHVLGEVKADGLTYKSVEYHGSCIDGLSVDSRMTIANMAVEMGAKCCPMELNSATEEWLKERVGSFRQVKADKNASYSDELYVDASKLEPLVAAPSNVDNVKSVREVEGVEVDQVFIGSCTNGRIEDIRVAVKILDGHHVKTRCIVIPASRRIYYEALNAGYIDKLVKAGCIVGFPTCGPCIGAHMGLLGDGEVAVSTSNRNFIGRMGSSSSKIYLASPATAAASALEGKIVDPRKYGGGT
;
A
#
# COMPACT_ATOMS: atom_id res chain seq x y z
N GLU A 1 -1.31 10.75 -11.67
CA GLU A 1 -2.59 11.13 -12.28
C GLU A 1 -2.45 12.34 -13.20
N GLU A 2 -1.63 13.33 -12.84
CA GLU A 2 -1.42 14.58 -13.60
C GLU A 2 -0.22 14.50 -14.58
N GLY A 3 0.44 13.36 -14.72
CA GLY A 3 1.52 13.14 -15.67
C GLY A 3 2.87 13.76 -15.31
N TYR A 4 3.08 14.14 -14.05
CA TYR A 4 4.39 14.68 -13.61
C TYR A 4 5.46 13.59 -13.49
N VAL A 5 5.08 12.37 -13.16
CA VAL A 5 6.00 11.25 -12.99
C VAL A 5 6.24 10.58 -14.34
N ARG A 6 7.52 10.44 -14.70
CA ARG A 6 7.94 9.78 -15.96
C ARG A 6 8.98 8.71 -15.67
N PRO A 7 9.01 7.62 -16.44
CA PRO A 7 10.09 6.66 -16.38
C PRO A 7 11.47 7.32 -16.47
N GLY A 8 12.41 6.89 -15.63
CA GLY A 8 13.75 7.46 -15.54
C GLY A 8 13.85 8.82 -14.82
N SER A 9 12.74 9.36 -14.31
CA SER A 9 12.78 10.58 -13.49
C SER A 9 13.43 10.33 -12.13
N VAL A 10 14.11 11.38 -11.61
CA VAL A 10 14.53 11.45 -10.20
C VAL A 10 13.58 12.37 -9.46
N ILE A 11 12.88 11.85 -8.47
CA ILE A 11 11.83 12.55 -7.74
C ILE A 11 12.15 12.55 -6.24
N VAL A 12 12.16 13.72 -5.65
CA VAL A 12 12.31 13.89 -4.20
C VAL A 12 11.09 14.62 -3.63
N GLY A 13 10.70 14.26 -2.44
CA GLY A 13 9.58 14.88 -1.74
C GLY A 13 9.77 14.83 -0.23
N ALA A 14 9.17 15.77 0.49
CA ALA A 14 9.23 15.82 1.97
C ALA A 14 8.29 14.79 2.65
N ASP A 15 7.78 13.83 1.90
CA ASP A 15 6.99 12.69 2.38
C ASP A 15 7.76 11.38 2.16
N SER A 16 7.82 10.53 3.18
CA SER A 16 8.55 9.25 3.10
C SER A 16 7.99 8.33 2.02
N HIS A 17 6.67 8.37 1.75
CA HIS A 17 6.01 7.56 0.73
C HIS A 17 6.13 8.11 -0.69
N THR A 18 6.98 9.11 -0.92
CA THR A 18 7.43 9.52 -2.27
C THR A 18 7.96 8.32 -3.08
N VAL A 19 8.47 7.30 -2.39
CA VAL A 19 8.90 6.02 -3.01
C VAL A 19 7.82 5.35 -3.87
N THR A 20 6.53 5.65 -3.63
CA THR A 20 5.39 5.15 -4.42
C THR A 20 5.55 5.41 -5.92
N HIS A 21 6.19 6.50 -6.31
CA HIS A 21 6.44 6.84 -7.72
C HIS A 21 7.39 5.85 -8.43
N GLY A 22 8.09 5.00 -7.67
CA GLY A 22 8.87 3.89 -8.21
C GLY A 22 8.04 2.91 -9.04
N ALA A 23 6.74 2.77 -8.76
CA ALA A 23 5.81 1.98 -9.57
C ALA A 23 5.78 2.40 -11.05
N PHE A 24 6.21 3.62 -11.35
CA PHE A 24 6.29 4.19 -12.69
C PHE A 24 7.71 4.25 -13.24
N ASN A 25 8.60 3.37 -12.76
CA ASN A 25 10.00 3.30 -13.19
C ASN A 25 10.80 4.59 -12.95
N ALA A 26 10.51 5.27 -11.84
CA ALA A 26 11.23 6.46 -11.40
C ALA A 26 12.11 6.14 -10.18
N PHE A 27 13.29 6.77 -10.08
CA PHE A 27 13.99 6.85 -8.80
C PHE A 27 13.27 7.87 -7.94
N ALA A 28 12.56 7.42 -6.93
CA ALA A 28 11.74 8.27 -6.09
C ALA A 28 12.00 8.00 -4.62
N THR A 29 12.19 9.07 -3.84
CA THR A 29 12.57 8.94 -2.43
C THR A 29 12.08 10.10 -1.57
N GLY A 30 11.76 9.80 -0.32
CA GLY A 30 11.55 10.80 0.71
C GLY A 30 12.85 11.44 1.18
N VAL A 31 12.81 12.74 1.44
CA VAL A 31 13.93 13.52 1.98
C VAL A 31 13.44 14.45 3.09
N GLY A 32 14.35 14.93 3.93
CA GLY A 32 14.02 15.92 4.96
C GLY A 32 13.54 17.24 4.37
N SER A 33 12.81 18.03 5.17
CA SER A 33 12.26 19.33 4.71
C SER A 33 13.35 20.29 4.24
N THR A 34 14.52 20.29 4.91
CA THR A 34 15.68 21.09 4.52
C THR A 34 16.24 20.65 3.16
N ASP A 35 16.38 19.33 2.95
CA ASP A 35 16.84 18.79 1.67
C ASP A 35 15.86 19.11 0.54
N ALA A 36 14.55 19.02 0.82
CA ALA A 36 13.53 19.43 -0.13
C ALA A 36 13.66 20.90 -0.51
N ALA A 37 13.87 21.79 0.46
CA ALA A 37 14.08 23.22 0.22
C ALA A 37 15.35 23.47 -0.61
N ILE A 38 16.44 22.76 -0.32
CA ILE A 38 17.70 22.82 -1.11
C ILE A 38 17.45 22.36 -2.54
N ALA A 39 16.78 21.22 -2.72
CA ALA A 39 16.44 20.71 -4.05
C ALA A 39 15.58 21.70 -4.85
N MET A 40 14.58 22.31 -4.22
CA MET A 40 13.73 23.32 -4.86
C MET A 40 14.50 24.60 -5.24
N SER A 41 15.45 25.05 -4.43
CA SER A 41 16.21 26.27 -4.67
C SER A 41 17.38 26.10 -5.64
N THR A 42 18.00 24.94 -5.66
CA THR A 42 19.24 24.69 -6.42
C THR A 42 19.07 23.73 -7.61
N GLY A 43 17.98 22.97 -7.63
CA GLY A 43 17.77 21.87 -8.58
C GLY A 43 18.71 20.68 -8.34
N LYS A 44 19.40 20.63 -7.21
CA LYS A 44 20.43 19.61 -6.92
C LYS A 44 20.29 19.07 -5.51
N LEU A 45 20.56 17.76 -5.40
CA LEU A 45 20.71 17.05 -4.13
C LEU A 45 21.71 15.91 -4.38
N TRP A 46 22.57 15.60 -3.39
CA TRP A 46 23.48 14.49 -3.54
C TRP A 46 22.88 13.20 -2.95
N PHE A 47 23.20 12.07 -3.56
CA PHE A 47 22.84 10.75 -3.06
C PHE A 47 24.03 9.80 -3.20
N MET A 48 24.20 8.92 -2.24
CA MET A 48 24.94 7.70 -2.47
C MET A 48 24.09 6.80 -3.38
N VAL A 49 24.69 6.21 -4.41
CA VAL A 49 23.97 5.24 -5.25
C VAL A 49 23.66 4.00 -4.40
N PRO A 50 22.38 3.64 -4.19
CA PRO A 50 22.04 2.50 -3.39
C PRO A 50 22.41 1.19 -4.09
N GLU A 51 22.83 0.19 -3.34
CA GLU A 51 22.90 -1.18 -3.86
C GLU A 51 21.48 -1.71 -4.11
N SER A 52 21.33 -2.52 -5.16
CA SER A 52 20.03 -3.10 -5.53
C SER A 52 19.82 -4.48 -4.91
N VAL A 53 18.61 -4.73 -4.42
CA VAL A 53 18.09 -6.03 -4.01
C VAL A 53 16.99 -6.44 -4.96
N LYS A 54 17.03 -7.69 -5.41
CA LYS A 54 16.06 -8.26 -6.33
C LYS A 54 15.06 -9.14 -5.60
N ILE A 55 13.77 -8.90 -5.82
CA ILE A 55 12.69 -9.74 -5.30
C ILE A 55 11.94 -10.34 -6.49
N THR A 56 12.08 -11.63 -6.69
CA THR A 56 11.40 -12.35 -7.77
C THR A 56 10.11 -12.98 -7.22
N VAL A 57 8.98 -12.61 -7.81
CA VAL A 57 7.66 -13.10 -7.40
C VAL A 57 6.99 -13.82 -8.56
N GLU A 58 6.85 -15.13 -8.43
CA GLU A 58 6.26 -15.98 -9.46
C GLU A 58 4.84 -16.44 -9.09
N GLY A 59 4.08 -16.83 -10.11
CA GLY A 59 2.73 -17.35 -9.95
C GLY A 59 1.66 -16.25 -9.94
N LYS A 60 0.54 -16.51 -9.25
CA LYS A 60 -0.61 -15.59 -9.16
C LYS A 60 -1.18 -15.60 -7.76
N PHE A 61 -1.70 -14.47 -7.31
CA PHE A 61 -2.45 -14.41 -6.06
C PHE A 61 -3.68 -15.32 -6.10
N ARG A 62 -3.95 -15.96 -4.97
CA ARG A 62 -5.23 -16.66 -4.71
C ARG A 62 -6.35 -15.65 -4.45
N ASP A 63 -7.57 -16.14 -4.48
CA ASP A 63 -8.75 -15.30 -4.15
C ASP A 63 -8.58 -14.61 -2.79
N MET A 64 -8.95 -13.34 -2.71
CA MET A 64 -8.82 -12.45 -1.55
C MET A 64 -7.39 -12.21 -1.03
N VAL A 65 -6.35 -12.65 -1.74
CA VAL A 65 -4.96 -12.25 -1.50
C VAL A 65 -4.63 -11.06 -2.40
N MET A 66 -4.05 -10.02 -1.83
CA MET A 66 -3.78 -8.76 -2.51
C MET A 66 -2.28 -8.40 -2.48
N SER A 67 -1.88 -7.40 -3.24
CA SER A 67 -0.51 -6.85 -3.24
C SER A 67 -0.04 -6.41 -1.84
N LYS A 68 -0.97 -6.01 -0.96
CA LYS A 68 -0.68 -5.73 0.45
C LYS A 68 -0.18 -6.96 1.20
N ASP A 69 -0.77 -8.13 0.94
CA ASP A 69 -0.33 -9.37 1.58
C ASP A 69 1.07 -9.78 1.10
N LEU A 70 1.38 -9.57 -0.20
CA LEU A 70 2.72 -9.77 -0.73
C LEU A 70 3.75 -8.89 -0.02
N VAL A 71 3.49 -7.60 0.07
CA VAL A 71 4.47 -6.69 0.68
C VAL A 71 4.60 -6.92 2.18
N LEU A 72 3.53 -7.32 2.88
CA LEU A 72 3.61 -7.74 4.28
C LEU A 72 4.45 -9.02 4.43
N HIS A 73 4.30 -9.99 3.52
CA HIS A 73 5.13 -11.20 3.52
C HIS A 73 6.62 -10.84 3.41
N VAL A 74 6.99 -10.04 2.42
CA VAL A 74 8.38 -9.59 2.23
C VAL A 74 8.87 -8.86 3.47
N LEU A 75 8.08 -7.93 4.02
CA LEU A 75 8.40 -7.17 5.22
C LEU A 75 8.63 -8.08 6.44
N GLY A 76 7.83 -9.13 6.58
CA GLY A 76 8.00 -10.14 7.63
C GLY A 76 9.33 -10.89 7.52
N GLU A 77 9.83 -11.11 6.31
CA GLU A 77 11.12 -11.79 6.06
C GLU A 77 12.31 -10.86 6.24
N VAL A 78 12.31 -9.71 5.53
CA VAL A 78 13.47 -8.80 5.51
C VAL A 78 13.54 -7.89 6.73
N LYS A 79 12.45 -7.71 7.48
CA LYS A 79 12.28 -6.82 8.63
C LYS A 79 12.25 -5.33 8.24
N ALA A 80 11.92 -4.50 9.22
CA ALA A 80 11.72 -3.05 9.02
C ALA A 80 13.00 -2.29 8.63
N ASP A 81 14.18 -2.85 8.89
CA ASP A 81 15.49 -2.24 8.64
C ASP A 81 16.37 -3.05 7.66
N GLY A 82 15.91 -4.22 7.22
CA GLY A 82 16.73 -5.15 6.44
C GLY A 82 17.15 -4.64 5.06
N LEU A 83 16.41 -3.68 4.51
CA LEU A 83 16.72 -3.07 3.22
C LEU A 83 17.15 -1.60 3.36
N THR A 84 17.72 -1.23 4.53
CA THR A 84 18.14 0.14 4.82
C THR A 84 19.05 0.69 3.74
N TYR A 85 18.61 1.79 3.13
CA TYR A 85 19.28 2.50 2.04
C TYR A 85 19.48 1.67 0.75
N LYS A 86 18.77 0.57 0.55
CA LYS A 86 18.83 -0.23 -0.68
C LYS A 86 17.82 0.27 -1.72
N SER A 87 18.07 -0.03 -2.99
CA SER A 87 17.09 0.01 -4.07
C SER A 87 16.42 -1.36 -4.15
N VAL A 88 15.09 -1.42 -4.17
CA VAL A 88 14.37 -2.69 -4.24
C VAL A 88 13.71 -2.83 -5.60
N GLU A 89 14.00 -3.92 -6.29
CA GLU A 89 13.45 -4.22 -7.61
C GLU A 89 12.57 -5.48 -7.56
N TYR A 90 11.30 -5.36 -7.96
CA TYR A 90 10.38 -6.48 -8.05
C TYR A 90 10.28 -6.99 -9.48
N HIS A 91 10.45 -8.29 -9.66
CA HIS A 91 10.44 -9.01 -10.94
C HIS A 91 9.55 -10.25 -10.88
N GLY A 92 9.30 -10.89 -12.01
CA GLY A 92 8.61 -12.17 -12.12
C GLY A 92 7.17 -12.07 -12.61
N SER A 93 6.61 -13.22 -12.97
CA SER A 93 5.32 -13.32 -13.65
C SER A 93 4.15 -12.75 -12.84
N CYS A 94 4.21 -12.82 -11.52
CA CYS A 94 3.19 -12.17 -10.68
C CYS A 94 3.24 -10.65 -10.85
N ILE A 95 4.44 -10.05 -10.79
CA ILE A 95 4.63 -8.60 -10.88
C ILE A 95 4.23 -8.07 -12.26
N ASP A 96 4.52 -8.84 -13.32
CA ASP A 96 4.15 -8.51 -14.70
C ASP A 96 2.62 -8.48 -14.90
N GLY A 97 1.89 -9.28 -14.13
CA GLY A 97 0.43 -9.35 -14.16
C GLY A 97 -0.31 -8.32 -13.29
N LEU A 98 0.40 -7.50 -12.50
CA LEU A 98 -0.24 -6.59 -11.55
C LEU A 98 -0.82 -5.34 -12.23
N SER A 99 -1.92 -4.86 -11.66
CA SER A 99 -2.48 -3.53 -11.94
C SER A 99 -1.53 -2.41 -11.49
N VAL A 100 -1.74 -1.21 -11.99
CA VAL A 100 -1.02 -0.01 -11.54
C VAL A 100 -1.24 0.22 -10.05
N ASP A 101 -2.45 0.05 -9.54
CA ASP A 101 -2.81 0.22 -8.13
C ASP A 101 -2.03 -0.74 -7.22
N SER A 102 -1.98 -2.02 -7.59
CA SER A 102 -1.22 -3.05 -6.88
C SER A 102 0.29 -2.77 -6.87
N ARG A 103 0.86 -2.32 -7.99
CA ARG A 103 2.28 -1.93 -8.09
C ARG A 103 2.60 -0.73 -7.21
N MET A 104 1.70 0.26 -7.17
CA MET A 104 1.84 1.43 -6.28
C MET A 104 1.81 1.03 -4.80
N THR A 105 0.99 0.05 -4.41
CA THR A 105 0.97 -0.49 -3.04
C THR A 105 2.32 -1.10 -2.66
N ILE A 106 2.91 -1.90 -3.55
CA ILE A 106 4.21 -2.53 -3.31
C ILE A 106 5.31 -1.47 -3.19
N ALA A 107 5.40 -0.55 -4.14
CA ALA A 107 6.40 0.52 -4.11
C ALA A 107 6.22 1.44 -2.88
N ASN A 108 4.97 1.74 -2.48
CA ASN A 108 4.66 2.54 -1.30
C ASN A 108 5.24 1.94 -0.02
N MET A 109 5.10 0.64 0.18
CA MET A 109 5.52 -0.04 1.40
C MET A 109 7.03 -0.36 1.45
N ALA A 110 7.78 -0.12 0.38
CA ALA A 110 9.22 -0.38 0.36
C ALA A 110 9.98 0.45 1.42
N VAL A 111 9.53 1.67 1.70
CA VAL A 111 10.14 2.51 2.75
C VAL A 111 10.00 1.91 4.15
N GLU A 112 8.99 1.08 4.39
CA GLU A 112 8.78 0.42 5.67
C GLU A 112 9.76 -0.74 5.93
N MET A 113 10.53 -1.13 4.90
CA MET A 113 11.66 -2.05 4.97
C MET A 113 13.02 -1.31 5.04
N GLY A 114 13.00 0.02 5.16
CA GLY A 114 14.17 0.88 5.11
C GLY A 114 14.67 1.23 3.70
N ALA A 115 14.01 0.76 2.65
CA ALA A 115 14.44 0.99 1.27
C ALA A 115 14.48 2.47 0.89
N LYS A 116 15.50 2.85 0.13
CA LYS A 116 15.67 4.21 -0.39
C LYS A 116 14.75 4.49 -1.57
N CYS A 117 14.53 3.50 -2.43
CA CYS A 117 13.65 3.58 -3.58
C CYS A 117 13.17 2.17 -3.99
N CYS A 118 12.13 2.13 -4.83
CA CYS A 118 11.59 0.89 -5.37
C CYS A 118 11.21 1.08 -6.84
N PRO A 119 12.20 1.26 -7.74
CA PRO A 119 11.92 1.37 -9.16
C PRO A 119 11.46 0.03 -9.72
N MET A 120 10.32 0.02 -10.41
CA MET A 120 9.77 -1.17 -11.02
C MET A 120 9.82 -1.04 -12.55
N GLU A 121 10.29 -2.07 -13.25
CA GLU A 121 10.16 -2.11 -14.70
C GLU A 121 8.68 -2.06 -15.10
N LEU A 122 8.37 -1.39 -16.20
CA LEU A 122 6.97 -1.23 -16.63
C LEU A 122 6.43 -2.55 -17.18
N ASN A 123 5.20 -2.86 -16.81
CA ASN A 123 4.40 -3.86 -17.49
C ASN A 123 3.42 -3.18 -18.47
N SER A 124 2.69 -3.98 -19.27
CA SER A 124 1.75 -3.47 -20.25
C SER A 124 0.70 -2.52 -19.67
N ALA A 125 0.15 -2.85 -18.50
CA ALA A 125 -0.87 -2.02 -17.84
C ALA A 125 -0.31 -0.64 -17.43
N THR A 126 0.93 -0.61 -16.91
CA THR A 126 1.57 0.64 -16.52
C THR A 126 2.01 1.46 -17.74
N GLU A 127 2.46 0.80 -18.80
CA GLU A 127 2.80 1.48 -20.07
C GLU A 127 1.55 2.15 -20.69
N GLU A 128 0.43 1.46 -20.76
CA GLU A 128 -0.82 1.99 -21.27
C GLU A 128 -1.29 3.19 -20.44
N TRP A 129 -1.30 3.03 -19.11
CA TRP A 129 -1.67 4.06 -18.17
C TRP A 129 -0.80 5.34 -18.32
N LEU A 130 0.52 5.17 -18.53
CA LEU A 130 1.45 6.28 -18.74
C LEU A 130 1.26 6.95 -20.12
N LYS A 131 1.04 6.18 -21.20
CA LYS A 131 0.83 6.73 -22.56
C LYS A 131 -0.30 7.75 -22.58
N GLU A 132 -1.37 7.50 -21.86
CA GLU A 132 -2.51 8.41 -21.76
C GLU A 132 -2.20 9.74 -21.05
N ARG A 133 -1.15 9.78 -20.20
CA ARG A 133 -0.87 10.89 -19.25
C ARG A 133 0.39 11.67 -19.57
N VAL A 134 1.42 10.99 -20.03
CA VAL A 134 2.74 11.60 -20.25
C VAL A 134 3.21 11.58 -21.71
N GLY A 135 2.46 10.91 -22.58
CA GLY A 135 2.83 10.75 -24.00
C GLY A 135 4.01 9.80 -24.18
N SER A 136 5.05 10.27 -24.88
CA SER A 136 6.25 9.46 -25.14
C SER A 136 7.19 9.42 -23.94
N PHE A 137 7.74 8.27 -23.65
CA PHE A 137 8.75 8.06 -22.61
C PHE A 137 9.68 6.90 -22.99
N ARG A 138 10.82 6.81 -22.32
CA ARG A 138 11.75 5.69 -22.43
C ARG A 138 11.81 4.99 -21.08
N GLN A 139 11.55 3.69 -21.07
CA GLN A 139 11.73 2.86 -19.89
C GLN A 139 13.22 2.69 -19.58
N VAL A 140 13.57 2.72 -18.29
CA VAL A 140 14.87 2.29 -17.78
C VAL A 140 14.75 0.85 -17.33
N LYS A 141 15.65 0.01 -17.79
CA LYS A 141 15.72 -1.42 -17.42
C LYS A 141 17.08 -1.73 -16.83
N ALA A 142 17.12 -2.75 -15.99
CA ALA A 142 18.38 -3.30 -15.52
C ALA A 142 19.19 -3.86 -16.71
N ASP A 143 20.50 -3.70 -16.65
CA ASP A 143 21.41 -4.32 -17.63
C ASP A 143 21.35 -5.85 -17.51
N LYS A 144 21.64 -6.55 -18.61
CA LYS A 144 21.64 -8.04 -18.62
C LYS A 144 22.60 -8.66 -17.61
N ASN A 145 23.65 -7.93 -17.25
CA ASN A 145 24.68 -8.34 -16.31
C ASN A 145 24.58 -7.55 -14.98
N ALA A 146 23.41 -7.00 -14.67
CA ALA A 146 23.21 -6.33 -13.41
C ALA A 146 23.48 -7.28 -12.24
N SER A 147 24.19 -6.79 -11.24
CA SER A 147 24.47 -7.52 -10.01
C SER A 147 23.61 -6.98 -8.89
N TYR A 148 23.11 -7.87 -8.06
CA TYR A 148 22.30 -7.53 -6.89
C TYR A 148 23.07 -7.89 -5.62
N SER A 149 22.90 -7.05 -4.58
CA SER A 149 23.54 -7.33 -3.29
C SER A 149 22.85 -8.45 -2.53
N ASP A 150 21.57 -8.71 -2.86
CA ASP A 150 20.78 -9.81 -2.30
C ASP A 150 19.61 -10.16 -3.25
N GLU A 151 19.11 -11.39 -3.16
CA GLU A 151 17.99 -11.88 -3.95
C GLU A 151 17.00 -12.65 -3.06
N LEU A 152 15.70 -12.34 -3.20
CA LEU A 152 14.60 -13.02 -2.53
C LEU A 152 13.66 -13.63 -3.56
N TYR A 153 13.14 -14.83 -3.30
CA TYR A 153 12.14 -15.50 -4.12
C TYR A 153 10.84 -15.71 -3.36
N VAL A 154 9.71 -15.36 -3.99
CA VAL A 154 8.35 -15.54 -3.44
C VAL A 154 7.46 -16.26 -4.44
N ASP A 155 6.80 -17.31 -4.00
CA ASP A 155 5.73 -17.99 -4.74
C ASP A 155 4.38 -17.38 -4.34
N ALA A 156 3.84 -16.50 -5.20
CA ALA A 156 2.58 -15.79 -4.95
C ALA A 156 1.39 -16.75 -4.76
N SER A 157 1.45 -17.95 -5.30
CA SER A 157 0.40 -18.94 -5.18
C SER A 157 0.30 -19.56 -3.77
N LYS A 158 1.32 -19.39 -2.95
CA LYS A 158 1.35 -19.86 -1.54
C LYS A 158 0.99 -18.79 -0.54
N LEU A 159 0.90 -17.54 -0.97
CA LEU A 159 0.52 -16.45 -0.08
C LEU A 159 -0.92 -16.64 0.43
N GLU A 160 -1.11 -16.24 1.65
CA GLU A 160 -2.41 -16.14 2.30
C GLU A 160 -2.62 -14.73 2.86
N PRO A 161 -3.85 -14.35 3.25
CA PRO A 161 -4.09 -13.07 3.89
C PRO A 161 -3.26 -12.91 5.15
N LEU A 162 -2.51 -11.80 5.20
CA LEU A 162 -1.58 -11.47 6.28
C LEU A 162 -1.99 -10.20 7.00
N VAL A 163 -1.50 -10.06 8.21
CA VAL A 163 -1.62 -8.84 9.01
C VAL A 163 -0.29 -8.49 9.65
N ALA A 164 0.05 -7.20 9.73
CA ALA A 164 1.09 -6.75 10.63
C ALA A 164 0.44 -6.40 11.97
N ALA A 165 0.72 -7.22 12.99
CA ALA A 165 0.18 -7.06 14.34
C ALA A 165 0.89 -5.90 15.08
N PRO A 166 0.27 -5.32 16.11
CA PRO A 166 0.89 -4.25 16.90
C PRO A 166 2.22 -4.68 17.53
N SER A 167 3.21 -3.81 17.69
CA SER A 167 3.25 -2.38 17.36
C SER A 167 4.36 -2.09 16.33
N ASN A 168 4.72 -3.10 15.52
CA ASN A 168 5.75 -3.02 14.49
C ASN A 168 5.21 -3.53 13.15
N VAL A 169 5.62 -2.88 12.08
CA VAL A 169 5.18 -3.23 10.71
C VAL A 169 5.66 -4.62 10.27
N ASP A 170 6.75 -5.10 10.83
CA ASP A 170 7.35 -6.42 10.56
C ASP A 170 6.89 -7.55 11.50
N ASN A 171 5.98 -7.25 12.44
CA ASN A 171 5.31 -8.27 13.26
C ASN A 171 4.19 -8.94 12.43
N VAL A 172 4.59 -9.55 11.32
CA VAL A 172 3.67 -10.14 10.36
C VAL A 172 3.20 -11.52 10.81
N LYS A 173 1.90 -11.76 10.70
CA LYS A 173 1.21 -12.99 11.08
C LYS A 173 0.20 -13.38 10.01
N SER A 174 -0.12 -14.68 9.93
CA SER A 174 -1.30 -15.12 9.21
C SER A 174 -2.56 -14.50 9.86
N VAL A 175 -3.54 -14.11 9.04
CA VAL A 175 -4.81 -13.60 9.54
C VAL A 175 -5.47 -14.58 10.53
N ARG A 176 -5.25 -15.88 10.35
CA ARG A 176 -5.77 -16.94 11.22
C ARG A 176 -5.21 -16.90 12.64
N GLU A 177 -3.98 -16.44 12.82
CA GLU A 177 -3.35 -16.35 14.15
C GLU A 177 -3.96 -15.26 15.03
N VAL A 178 -4.62 -14.29 14.39
CA VAL A 178 -5.25 -13.14 15.07
C VAL A 178 -6.76 -13.09 14.85
N GLU A 179 -7.32 -14.12 14.22
CA GLU A 179 -8.76 -14.22 13.97
C GLU A 179 -9.54 -14.16 15.29
N GLY A 180 -10.64 -13.39 15.31
CA GLY A 180 -11.49 -13.20 16.48
C GLY A 180 -11.12 -12.03 17.38
N VAL A 181 -9.99 -11.34 17.14
CA VAL A 181 -9.68 -10.09 17.86
C VAL A 181 -10.75 -9.04 17.53
N GLU A 182 -11.42 -8.52 18.56
CA GLU A 182 -12.45 -7.48 18.43
C GLU A 182 -11.86 -6.19 17.88
N VAL A 183 -12.63 -5.48 17.04
CA VAL A 183 -12.19 -4.29 16.31
C VAL A 183 -13.17 -3.16 16.53
N ASP A 184 -12.68 -2.03 17.05
CA ASP A 184 -13.46 -0.81 17.27
C ASP A 184 -13.54 0.07 16.03
N GLN A 185 -12.47 0.07 15.21
CA GLN A 185 -12.39 0.87 14.00
C GLN A 185 -11.73 0.12 12.84
N VAL A 186 -12.28 0.32 11.65
CA VAL A 186 -11.63 -0.07 10.40
C VAL A 186 -11.33 1.19 9.58
N PHE A 187 -10.11 1.27 9.05
CA PHE A 187 -9.72 2.31 8.10
C PHE A 187 -9.29 1.70 6.77
N ILE A 188 -9.98 2.06 5.69
CA ILE A 188 -9.65 1.72 4.30
C ILE A 188 -9.27 3.00 3.58
N GLY A 189 -8.01 3.11 3.15
CA GLY A 189 -7.56 4.35 2.52
C GLY A 189 -6.06 4.55 2.58
N SER A 190 -5.66 5.81 2.62
CA SER A 190 -4.30 6.32 2.57
C SER A 190 -3.64 6.24 1.19
N CYS A 191 -2.41 6.75 1.08
CA CYS A 191 -1.57 6.61 -0.12
C CYS A 191 -1.21 5.15 -0.42
N THR A 192 -1.39 4.23 0.51
CA THR A 192 -1.09 2.80 0.35
C THR A 192 -2.23 2.06 -0.33
N ASN A 193 -3.44 2.08 0.26
CA ASN A 193 -4.59 1.30 -0.21
C ASN A 193 -5.90 2.11 -0.18
N GLY A 194 -5.91 3.23 -0.88
CA GLY A 194 -7.11 4.04 -1.11
C GLY A 194 -7.43 4.22 -2.60
N ARG A 195 -6.93 3.32 -3.47
CA ARG A 195 -7.13 3.39 -4.92
C ARG A 195 -8.42 2.72 -5.34
N ILE A 196 -8.77 2.85 -6.61
CA ILE A 196 -10.06 2.34 -7.11
C ILE A 196 -10.18 0.82 -6.97
N GLU A 197 -9.09 0.08 -7.14
CA GLU A 197 -9.05 -1.37 -6.94
C GLU A 197 -9.34 -1.75 -5.48
N ASP A 198 -8.75 -1.03 -4.53
CA ASP A 198 -8.94 -1.24 -3.09
C ASP A 198 -10.40 -1.00 -2.68
N ILE A 199 -10.97 0.11 -3.18
CA ILE A 199 -12.36 0.49 -2.93
C ILE A 199 -13.32 -0.55 -3.55
N ARG A 200 -13.02 -1.02 -4.76
CA ARG A 200 -13.80 -2.06 -5.44
C ARG A 200 -13.86 -3.36 -4.64
N VAL A 201 -12.72 -3.80 -4.11
CA VAL A 201 -12.66 -5.01 -3.27
C VAL A 201 -13.46 -4.80 -1.98
N ALA A 202 -13.31 -3.66 -1.33
CA ALA A 202 -14.11 -3.34 -0.14
C ALA A 202 -15.61 -3.35 -0.44
N VAL A 203 -16.03 -2.71 -1.53
CA VAL A 203 -17.43 -2.70 -1.97
C VAL A 203 -17.93 -4.10 -2.28
N LYS A 204 -17.14 -4.95 -2.96
CA LYS A 204 -17.54 -6.35 -3.24
C LYS A 204 -17.92 -7.11 -1.98
N ILE A 205 -17.24 -6.83 -0.85
CA ILE A 205 -17.49 -7.48 0.44
C ILE A 205 -18.64 -6.81 1.20
N LEU A 206 -18.73 -5.47 1.14
CA LEU A 206 -19.66 -4.69 1.97
C LEU A 206 -21.04 -4.49 1.34
N ASP A 207 -21.19 -4.63 0.02
CA ASP A 207 -22.46 -4.35 -0.69
C ASP A 207 -23.61 -5.24 -0.19
N GLY A 208 -24.72 -4.62 0.16
CA GLY A 208 -25.88 -5.31 0.71
C GLY A 208 -25.76 -5.70 2.21
N HIS A 209 -24.68 -5.34 2.87
CA HIS A 209 -24.43 -5.62 4.29
C HIS A 209 -24.27 -4.32 5.09
N HIS A 210 -24.25 -4.43 6.41
CA HIS A 210 -24.00 -3.30 7.31
C HIS A 210 -22.80 -3.59 8.22
N VAL A 211 -21.86 -2.63 8.30
CA VAL A 211 -20.66 -2.76 9.15
C VAL A 211 -21.01 -2.73 10.63
N LYS A 212 -20.27 -3.48 11.44
CA LYS A 212 -20.43 -3.56 12.89
C LYS A 212 -19.47 -2.66 13.67
N THR A 213 -18.51 -2.04 12.97
CA THR A 213 -17.51 -1.15 13.58
C THR A 213 -17.56 0.24 12.95
N ARG A 214 -16.86 1.20 13.54
CA ARG A 214 -16.60 2.50 12.90
C ARG A 214 -15.72 2.29 11.67
N CYS A 215 -16.32 2.21 10.49
CA CYS A 215 -15.59 2.01 9.23
C CYS A 215 -15.40 3.35 8.51
N ILE A 216 -14.14 3.78 8.33
CA ILE A 216 -13.77 5.01 7.64
C ILE A 216 -13.11 4.67 6.33
N VAL A 217 -13.62 5.21 5.22
CA VAL A 217 -13.07 5.01 3.88
C VAL A 217 -12.62 6.34 3.30
N ILE A 218 -11.34 6.43 2.89
CA ILE A 218 -10.77 7.65 2.31
C ILE A 218 -10.05 7.31 1.01
N PRO A 219 -10.62 7.71 -0.15
CA PRO A 219 -9.96 7.56 -1.45
C PRO A 219 -8.62 8.30 -1.50
N ALA A 220 -7.64 7.74 -2.22
CA ALA A 220 -6.27 8.27 -2.24
C ALA A 220 -6.15 9.62 -2.96
N SER A 221 -7.08 9.96 -3.86
CA SER A 221 -7.09 11.23 -4.58
C SER A 221 -8.50 11.69 -4.92
N ARG A 222 -8.62 12.97 -5.29
CA ARG A 222 -9.90 13.53 -5.75
C ARG A 222 -10.39 12.83 -7.04
N ARG A 223 -9.47 12.40 -7.91
CA ARG A 223 -9.81 11.65 -9.11
C ARG A 223 -10.37 10.27 -8.78
N ILE A 224 -9.73 9.55 -7.87
CA ILE A 224 -10.23 8.25 -7.36
C ILE A 224 -11.59 8.42 -6.68
N TYR A 225 -11.77 9.48 -5.86
CA TYR A 225 -13.07 9.76 -5.25
C TYR A 225 -14.15 9.94 -6.30
N TYR A 226 -13.89 10.72 -7.35
CA TYR A 226 -14.83 10.97 -8.44
C TYR A 226 -15.12 9.70 -9.26
N GLU A 227 -14.10 8.90 -9.52
CA GLU A 227 -14.26 7.60 -10.19
C GLU A 227 -15.12 6.64 -9.35
N ALA A 228 -14.87 6.54 -8.05
CA ALA A 228 -15.67 5.74 -7.13
C ALA A 228 -17.13 6.23 -7.02
N LEU A 229 -17.36 7.54 -7.09
CA LEU A 229 -18.69 8.14 -7.12
C LEU A 229 -19.43 7.73 -8.38
N ASN A 230 -18.81 7.87 -9.55
CA ASN A 230 -19.42 7.52 -10.84
C ASN A 230 -19.68 6.01 -10.98
N ALA A 231 -18.85 5.18 -10.37
CA ALA A 231 -19.03 3.72 -10.31
C ALA A 231 -20.11 3.30 -9.29
N GLY A 232 -20.70 4.23 -8.54
CA GLY A 232 -21.69 3.94 -7.50
C GLY A 232 -21.09 3.35 -6.21
N TYR A 233 -19.77 3.30 -6.08
CA TYR A 233 -19.12 2.70 -4.92
C TYR A 233 -19.33 3.54 -3.65
N ILE A 234 -19.34 4.86 -3.77
CA ILE A 234 -19.59 5.76 -2.62
C ILE A 234 -20.99 5.52 -2.04
N ASP A 235 -22.01 5.40 -2.88
CA ASP A 235 -23.39 5.10 -2.45
C ASP A 235 -23.45 3.76 -1.69
N LYS A 236 -22.82 2.71 -2.23
CA LYS A 236 -22.77 1.38 -1.60
C LYS A 236 -22.08 1.41 -0.24
N LEU A 237 -20.94 2.09 -0.14
CA LEU A 237 -20.21 2.24 1.14
C LEU A 237 -21.03 2.99 2.19
N VAL A 238 -21.69 4.07 1.79
CA VAL A 238 -22.56 4.84 2.71
C VAL A 238 -23.75 3.99 3.16
N LYS A 239 -24.40 3.23 2.26
CA LYS A 239 -25.47 2.29 2.60
C LYS A 239 -25.01 1.17 3.53
N ALA A 240 -23.76 0.74 3.40
CA ALA A 240 -23.14 -0.21 4.32
C ALA A 240 -22.82 0.38 5.70
N GLY A 241 -23.01 1.68 5.91
CA GLY A 241 -22.73 2.36 7.18
C GLY A 241 -21.29 2.90 7.31
N CYS A 242 -20.54 2.94 6.20
CA CYS A 242 -19.20 3.51 6.22
C CYS A 242 -19.23 5.05 6.22
N ILE A 243 -18.27 5.66 6.89
CA ILE A 243 -17.97 7.10 6.82
C ILE A 243 -17.02 7.30 5.64
N VAL A 244 -17.50 7.90 4.56
CA VAL A 244 -16.66 8.19 3.38
C VAL A 244 -16.19 9.64 3.43
N GLY A 245 -14.88 9.83 3.53
CA GLY A 245 -14.26 11.15 3.61
C GLY A 245 -13.62 11.61 2.30
N PHE A 246 -13.32 12.91 2.22
CA PHE A 246 -12.51 13.46 1.14
C PHE A 246 -11.05 13.00 1.24
N PRO A 247 -10.31 12.95 0.10
CA PRO A 247 -8.90 12.58 0.07
C PRO A 247 -8.03 13.37 1.03
N THR A 248 -7.48 12.67 2.01
CA THR A 248 -6.58 13.18 3.07
C THR A 248 -5.89 11.98 3.72
N CYS A 249 -4.92 12.22 4.60
CA CYS A 249 -4.33 11.14 5.40
C CYS A 249 -5.34 10.49 6.38
N GLY A 250 -6.44 11.18 6.73
CA GLY A 250 -7.44 10.64 7.64
C GLY A 250 -6.85 10.11 8.94
N PRO A 251 -7.25 8.92 9.38
CA PRO A 251 -6.71 8.29 10.59
C PRO A 251 -5.22 7.95 10.54
N CYS A 252 -4.63 7.80 9.35
CA CYS A 252 -3.28 7.27 9.14
C CYS A 252 -2.17 7.94 9.97
N ILE A 253 -2.28 9.22 10.25
CA ILE A 253 -1.24 9.99 10.98
C ILE A 253 -1.62 10.33 12.43
N GLY A 254 -2.84 10.00 12.86
CA GLY A 254 -3.28 10.28 14.22
C GLY A 254 -3.41 11.76 14.60
N ALA A 255 -3.62 12.65 13.62
CA ALA A 255 -3.65 14.11 13.84
C ALA A 255 -4.84 14.79 13.17
N HIS A 256 -5.78 14.05 12.60
CA HIS A 256 -6.85 14.62 11.79
C HIS A 256 -8.24 14.13 12.24
N MET A 257 -8.61 12.90 11.88
CA MET A 257 -9.90 12.29 12.19
C MET A 257 -9.75 10.81 12.49
N GLY A 258 -10.76 10.19 13.10
CA GLY A 258 -10.74 8.76 13.42
C GLY A 258 -9.62 8.38 14.40
N LEU A 259 -9.36 9.27 15.39
CA LEU A 259 -8.38 9.00 16.43
C LEU A 259 -8.88 7.87 17.32
N LEU A 260 -7.96 6.97 17.66
CA LEU A 260 -8.23 5.87 18.57
C LEU A 260 -8.10 6.34 20.01
N GLY A 261 -9.07 5.97 20.83
CA GLY A 261 -9.04 6.11 22.28
C GLY A 261 -8.17 5.04 22.95
N ASP A 262 -8.12 5.11 24.28
CA ASP A 262 -7.35 4.16 25.08
C ASP A 262 -7.87 2.73 24.93
N GLY A 263 -6.97 1.83 24.60
CA GLY A 263 -7.27 0.40 24.42
C GLY A 263 -8.02 0.04 23.14
N GLU A 264 -8.47 1.01 22.34
CA GLU A 264 -9.18 0.74 21.08
C GLU A 264 -8.27 -0.03 20.09
N VAL A 265 -8.90 -0.92 19.34
CA VAL A 265 -8.26 -1.76 18.31
C VAL A 265 -8.72 -1.34 16.93
N ALA A 266 -7.77 -1.13 16.02
CA ALA A 266 -8.08 -0.83 14.63
C ALA A 266 -7.47 -1.84 13.66
N VAL A 267 -8.20 -2.12 12.57
CA VAL A 267 -7.64 -2.70 11.34
C VAL A 267 -7.49 -1.59 10.30
N SER A 268 -6.32 -1.46 9.72
CA SER A 268 -5.99 -0.35 8.83
C SER A 268 -5.28 -0.82 7.57
N THR A 269 -5.65 -0.27 6.43
CA THR A 269 -4.94 -0.49 5.18
C THR A 269 -3.77 0.49 4.97
N SER A 270 -3.49 1.37 5.94
CA SER A 270 -2.35 2.27 5.93
C SER A 270 -1.01 1.52 6.06
N ASN A 271 0.07 2.24 6.28
CA ASN A 271 1.43 1.73 6.14
C ASN A 271 2.19 1.56 7.46
N ARG A 272 1.72 2.13 8.57
CA ARG A 272 2.42 2.15 9.86
C ARG A 272 1.49 1.86 11.02
N ASN A 273 1.99 1.12 12.02
CA ASN A 273 1.23 0.71 13.22
C ASN A 273 2.01 0.85 14.52
N PHE A 274 3.03 1.73 14.56
CA PHE A 274 3.79 1.96 15.78
C PHE A 274 2.91 2.60 16.88
N ILE A 275 3.37 2.52 18.11
CA ILE A 275 2.68 3.03 19.30
C ILE A 275 2.28 4.51 19.11
N GLY A 276 1.01 4.81 19.34
CA GLY A 276 0.46 6.16 19.21
C GLY A 276 0.21 6.65 17.76
N ARG A 277 0.44 5.80 16.74
CA ARG A 277 0.33 6.22 15.33
C ARG A 277 -1.04 6.77 14.93
N MET A 278 -2.12 6.23 15.48
CA MET A 278 -3.49 6.63 15.13
C MET A 278 -4.26 7.23 16.33
N GLY A 279 -3.59 7.69 17.38
CA GLY A 279 -4.21 8.28 18.56
C GLY A 279 -3.52 7.86 19.85
N SER A 280 -4.25 7.22 20.78
CA SER A 280 -3.72 6.79 22.07
C SER A 280 -2.52 5.86 21.94
N SER A 281 -1.55 6.01 22.82
CA SER A 281 -0.39 5.09 22.94
C SER A 281 -0.76 3.69 23.42
N SER A 282 -1.93 3.49 24.01
CA SER A 282 -2.44 2.18 24.40
C SER A 282 -3.32 1.51 23.33
N SER A 283 -3.62 2.22 22.23
CA SER A 283 -4.36 1.65 21.10
C SER A 283 -3.53 0.62 20.32
N LYS A 284 -4.20 -0.30 19.64
CA LYS A 284 -3.58 -1.37 18.88
C LYS A 284 -3.99 -1.28 17.41
N ILE A 285 -3.02 -1.28 16.51
CA ILE A 285 -3.28 -1.14 15.07
C ILE A 285 -2.77 -2.40 14.36
N TYR A 286 -3.65 -3.08 13.64
CA TYR A 286 -3.33 -4.17 12.73
C TYR A 286 -3.34 -3.65 11.30
N LEU A 287 -2.22 -3.77 10.58
CA LEU A 287 -2.20 -3.45 9.15
C LEU A 287 -2.64 -4.67 8.35
N ALA A 288 -3.53 -4.46 7.39
CA ALA A 288 -4.08 -5.53 6.59
C ALA A 288 -4.42 -5.06 5.16
N SER A 289 -4.73 -6.02 4.29
CA SER A 289 -5.26 -5.71 2.95
C SER A 289 -6.68 -5.15 3.02
N PRO A 290 -7.14 -4.42 1.99
CA PRO A 290 -8.53 -3.97 1.88
C PRO A 290 -9.57 -5.08 2.02
N ALA A 291 -9.27 -6.28 1.53
CA ALA A 291 -10.15 -7.43 1.68
C ALA A 291 -10.31 -7.82 3.16
N THR A 292 -9.19 -7.98 3.88
CA THR A 292 -9.21 -8.30 5.32
C THR A 292 -9.87 -7.19 6.13
N ALA A 293 -9.59 -5.92 5.81
CA ALA A 293 -10.18 -4.77 6.49
C ALA A 293 -11.71 -4.73 6.30
N ALA A 294 -12.21 -4.89 5.07
CA ALA A 294 -13.65 -4.88 4.78
C ALA A 294 -14.37 -6.06 5.47
N ALA A 295 -13.82 -7.27 5.40
CA ALA A 295 -14.37 -8.42 6.08
C ALA A 295 -14.42 -8.21 7.61
N SER A 296 -13.37 -7.63 8.18
CA SER A 296 -13.31 -7.30 9.61
C SER A 296 -14.34 -6.24 10.01
N ALA A 297 -14.62 -5.26 9.13
CA ALA A 297 -15.65 -4.25 9.37
C ALA A 297 -17.06 -4.86 9.47
N LEU A 298 -17.35 -5.87 8.64
CA LEU A 298 -18.62 -6.61 8.71
C LEU A 298 -18.79 -7.39 9.99
N GLU A 299 -17.73 -8.05 10.44
CA GLU A 299 -17.81 -8.96 11.57
C GLU A 299 -17.59 -8.28 12.94
N GLY A 300 -17.04 -7.08 12.98
CA GLY A 300 -16.64 -6.41 14.22
C GLY A 300 -15.39 -7.02 14.85
N LYS A 301 -14.68 -7.87 14.14
CA LYS A 301 -13.49 -8.59 14.58
C LYS A 301 -12.62 -8.98 13.40
N ILE A 302 -11.35 -9.25 13.62
CA ILE A 302 -10.46 -9.73 12.56
C ILE A 302 -10.94 -11.10 12.08
N VAL A 303 -11.13 -11.24 10.75
CA VAL A 303 -11.53 -12.49 10.10
C VAL A 303 -10.80 -12.70 8.78
N ASP A 304 -10.69 -13.97 8.38
CA ASP A 304 -10.14 -14.36 7.09
C ASP A 304 -11.09 -13.90 5.94
N PRO A 305 -10.65 -13.00 5.03
CA PRO A 305 -11.49 -12.48 3.98
C PRO A 305 -11.92 -13.51 2.95
N ARG A 306 -11.27 -14.68 2.89
CA ARG A 306 -11.63 -15.78 1.98
C ARG A 306 -13.02 -16.35 2.25
N LYS A 307 -13.60 -16.08 3.43
CA LYS A 307 -15.02 -16.37 3.72
C LYS A 307 -15.99 -15.59 2.81
N TYR A 308 -15.54 -14.48 2.23
CA TYR A 308 -16.29 -13.62 1.31
C TYR A 308 -15.79 -13.72 -0.14
N GLY A 309 -14.80 -14.58 -0.40
CA GLY A 309 -14.37 -15.03 -1.71
C GLY A 309 -15.35 -16.08 -2.25
N GLY A 310 -15.57 -16.11 -3.55
CA GLY A 310 -16.47 -17.09 -4.13
C GLY A 310 -17.69 -16.46 -4.77
N GLY A 311 -17.46 -15.76 -5.88
CA GLY A 311 -18.45 -15.19 -6.76
C GLY A 311 -17.74 -14.57 -7.97
N THR A 312 -17.20 -15.41 -8.86
CA THR A 312 -16.95 -15.04 -10.27
C THR A 312 -18.14 -15.41 -11.09
#